data_515da8e5378b3c1d7a2d36117712709b
#
_entry.id   515da8e5378b3c1d7a2d36117712709b
#
_cell.length_a   1.000
_cell.length_b   1.000
_cell.length_c   1.000
_cell.angle_alpha   90.00
_cell.angle_beta   90.00
_cell.angle_gamma   90.00
#
_symmetry.space_group_name_H-M   'P 1'
#
loop_
_entity.id
_entity.type
_entity.pdbx_description
1 polymer ?
#
loop_
_entity_poly.entity_id
_entity_poly.type
_entity_poly.pdbx_seq_one_letter_code
_entity_poly.pdbx_strand_id
1 'polypeptide(L)'
;MLQYIQGSDFMQYIQTYNAPFSKMYMRSDGQYLTGLWFEDSRDTQKHQGEFIKKDLPIFNETKEWLDIYFSGQQPSFIPQYKIENLTLFRKMVIDIMNKIPFGQVITYNDIAKEIAKKRGLKRMSAQAVGGAVGWNPICIIIPCHRVVGTNGSLTGYGGGIQNKIKLLEIEKNDMRQFIVPTKGTSL
;
A
#
# COMPACT_ATOMS: atom_id res chain seq x y z
N MET A 1 -4.90 -3.28 -46.03
CA MET A 1 -5.87 -3.09 -44.93
C MET A 1 -5.09 -3.29 -43.63
N LEU A 2 -4.47 -2.20 -43.10
CA LEU A 2 -3.70 -2.20 -41.88
C LEU A 2 -4.70 -2.15 -40.70
N GLN A 3 -4.87 -3.28 -40.00
CA GLN A 3 -5.57 -3.28 -38.72
C GLN A 3 -4.71 -2.52 -37.70
N TYR A 4 -5.23 -1.39 -37.25
CA TYR A 4 -4.73 -0.71 -36.04
C TYR A 4 -4.99 -1.62 -34.86
N ILE A 5 -3.93 -2.19 -34.29
CA ILE A 5 -3.96 -2.80 -32.96
C ILE A 5 -4.03 -1.62 -31.98
N GLN A 6 -5.23 -1.26 -31.58
CA GLN A 6 -5.48 -0.35 -30.47
C GLN A 6 -5.27 -1.13 -29.16
N GLY A 7 -4.44 -0.57 -28.29
CA GLY A 7 -4.19 -1.07 -26.94
C GLY A 7 -2.88 -1.86 -26.89
N SER A 8 -1.85 -1.22 -26.37
CA SER A 8 -0.67 -1.91 -25.86
C SER A 8 -1.12 -2.75 -24.66
N ASP A 9 -1.51 -4.00 -24.91
CA ASP A 9 -1.61 -5.02 -23.87
C ASP A 9 -0.19 -5.24 -23.34
N PHE A 10 0.23 -4.36 -22.41
CA PHE A 10 1.44 -4.61 -21.65
C PHE A 10 1.23 -5.89 -20.87
N MET A 11 1.97 -6.93 -21.23
CA MET A 11 1.94 -8.20 -20.51
C MET A 11 2.17 -7.93 -19.04
N GLN A 12 1.22 -8.38 -18.21
CA GLN A 12 1.31 -8.27 -16.76
C GLN A 12 1.75 -9.62 -16.20
N TYR A 13 2.70 -9.56 -15.31
CA TYR A 13 3.25 -10.75 -14.66
C TYR A 13 2.81 -10.80 -13.21
N ILE A 14 2.63 -12.02 -12.69
CA ILE A 14 2.26 -12.26 -11.30
C ILE A 14 3.14 -13.31 -10.67
N GLN A 15 3.41 -13.11 -9.38
CA GLN A 15 4.07 -14.08 -8.52
C GLN A 15 3.50 -13.98 -7.10
N THR A 16 3.73 -15.00 -6.28
CA THR A 16 3.25 -15.06 -4.91
C THR A 16 4.38 -15.01 -3.90
N TYR A 17 4.06 -14.54 -2.70
CA TYR A 17 4.91 -14.55 -1.53
C TYR A 17 4.11 -15.05 -0.32
N ASN A 18 4.67 -15.98 0.46
CA ASN A 18 4.05 -16.49 1.68
C ASN A 18 4.53 -15.68 2.88
N ALA A 19 3.79 -14.63 3.23
CA ALA A 19 4.05 -13.90 4.45
C ALA A 19 3.68 -14.74 5.70
N PRO A 20 4.20 -14.42 6.89
CA PRO A 20 4.01 -15.24 8.09
C PRO A 20 2.55 -15.45 8.51
N PHE A 21 1.62 -14.60 8.06
CA PHE A 21 0.21 -14.66 8.47
C PHE A 21 -0.80 -14.58 7.31
N SER A 22 -0.34 -14.35 6.08
CA SER A 22 -1.20 -14.33 4.90
C SER A 22 -0.37 -14.44 3.62
N LYS A 23 -0.91 -15.06 2.60
CA LYS A 23 -0.30 -15.08 1.28
C LYS A 23 -0.46 -13.72 0.60
N MET A 24 0.53 -13.34 -0.18
CA MET A 24 0.55 -12.09 -0.94
C MET A 24 0.76 -12.35 -2.42
N TYR A 25 0.27 -11.43 -3.22
CA TYR A 25 0.51 -11.37 -4.65
C TYR A 25 1.38 -10.15 -5.00
N MET A 26 2.29 -10.36 -5.94
CA MET A 26 3.13 -9.33 -6.55
C MET A 26 2.80 -9.25 -8.03
N ARG A 27 2.60 -8.04 -8.56
CA ARG A 27 2.37 -7.76 -9.98
C ARG A 27 3.51 -6.92 -10.55
N SER A 28 3.87 -7.17 -11.81
CA SER A 28 4.91 -6.43 -12.52
C SER A 28 4.57 -6.25 -14.00
N ASP A 29 5.05 -5.15 -14.60
CA ASP A 29 5.04 -4.90 -16.04
C ASP A 29 6.25 -5.56 -16.77
N GLY A 30 7.07 -6.33 -16.04
CA GLY A 30 8.30 -6.94 -16.51
C GLY A 30 9.57 -6.26 -16.00
N GLN A 31 9.49 -4.99 -15.63
CA GLN A 31 10.61 -4.18 -15.13
C GLN A 31 10.37 -3.67 -13.71
N TYR A 32 9.19 -3.14 -13.42
CA TYR A 32 8.83 -2.51 -12.16
C TYR A 32 7.78 -3.33 -11.41
N LEU A 33 7.80 -3.27 -10.09
CA LEU A 33 6.68 -3.72 -9.27
C LEU A 33 5.50 -2.76 -9.49
N THR A 34 4.35 -3.28 -9.91
CA THR A 34 3.13 -2.48 -10.17
C THR A 34 1.99 -2.80 -9.23
N GLY A 35 2.15 -3.83 -8.38
CA GLY A 35 1.17 -4.20 -7.37
C GLY A 35 1.75 -5.12 -6.30
N LEU A 36 1.28 -4.95 -5.06
CA LEU A 36 1.58 -5.82 -3.92
C LEU A 36 0.39 -5.80 -2.98
N TRP A 37 -0.25 -6.96 -2.73
CA TRP A 37 -1.46 -7.04 -1.89
C TRP A 37 -1.60 -8.40 -1.22
N PHE A 38 -2.39 -8.46 -0.15
CA PHE A 38 -2.78 -9.70 0.53
C PHE A 38 -3.89 -10.43 -0.22
N GLU A 39 -3.85 -11.76 -0.27
CA GLU A 39 -4.77 -12.62 -1.02
C GLU A 39 -6.24 -12.36 -0.67
N ASP A 40 -6.59 -12.44 0.60
CA ASP A 40 -7.96 -12.30 1.09
C ASP A 40 -8.31 -10.86 1.50
N SER A 41 -7.93 -9.89 0.67
CA SER A 41 -8.15 -8.48 0.96
C SER A 41 -9.00 -7.79 -0.12
N ARG A 42 -9.64 -6.67 0.26
CA ARG A 42 -10.35 -5.83 -0.71
C ARG A 42 -9.43 -5.28 -1.80
N ASP A 43 -8.12 -5.24 -1.55
CA ASP A 43 -7.13 -4.80 -2.51
C ASP A 43 -7.04 -5.70 -3.73
N THR A 44 -7.44 -6.97 -3.64
CA THR A 44 -7.55 -7.90 -4.77
C THR A 44 -8.40 -7.31 -5.92
N GLN A 45 -9.43 -6.53 -5.59
CA GLN A 45 -10.29 -5.89 -6.59
C GLN A 45 -9.59 -4.80 -7.42
N LYS A 46 -8.46 -4.26 -6.94
CA LYS A 46 -7.66 -3.26 -7.66
C LYS A 46 -6.78 -3.87 -8.75
N HIS A 47 -6.57 -5.18 -8.70
CA HIS A 47 -5.61 -5.91 -9.52
C HIS A 47 -6.34 -6.93 -10.38
N GLN A 48 -7.21 -6.43 -11.28
CA GLN A 48 -7.93 -7.24 -12.25
C GLN A 48 -7.15 -7.37 -13.55
N GLY A 49 -7.38 -8.45 -14.30
CA GLY A 49 -6.79 -8.68 -15.61
C GLY A 49 -6.21 -10.08 -15.78
N GLU A 50 -5.64 -10.32 -16.94
CA GLU A 50 -4.91 -11.55 -17.24
C GLU A 50 -3.45 -11.39 -16.84
N PHE A 51 -2.89 -12.41 -16.20
CA PHE A 51 -1.53 -12.41 -15.70
C PHE A 51 -0.78 -13.65 -16.17
N ILE A 52 0.48 -13.45 -16.51
CA ILE A 52 1.41 -14.53 -16.80
C ILE A 52 2.24 -14.80 -15.55
N LYS A 53 2.20 -16.05 -15.06
CA LYS A 53 3.07 -16.47 -13.97
C LYS A 53 4.49 -16.63 -14.49
N LYS A 54 5.41 -15.81 -13.98
CA LYS A 54 6.82 -15.81 -14.41
C LYS A 54 7.72 -15.33 -13.28
N ASP A 55 8.91 -15.90 -13.19
CA ASP A 55 9.95 -15.39 -12.31
C ASP A 55 10.65 -14.20 -12.97
N LEU A 56 10.73 -13.09 -12.24
CA LEU A 56 11.35 -11.85 -12.68
C LEU A 56 12.33 -11.35 -11.60
N PRO A 57 13.42 -10.67 -11.98
CA PRO A 57 14.34 -10.07 -11.02
C PRO A 57 13.67 -9.18 -9.98
N ILE A 58 12.71 -8.37 -10.40
CA ILE A 58 11.95 -7.47 -9.49
C ILE A 58 11.14 -8.24 -8.45
N PHE A 59 10.64 -9.43 -8.75
CA PHE A 59 9.96 -10.26 -7.76
C PHE A 59 10.93 -10.84 -6.74
N ASN A 60 12.14 -11.21 -7.15
CA ASN A 60 13.16 -11.70 -6.23
C ASN A 60 13.64 -10.58 -5.30
N GLU A 61 13.90 -9.40 -5.84
CA GLU A 61 14.22 -8.21 -5.04
C GLU A 61 13.09 -7.87 -4.05
N THR A 62 11.83 -7.96 -4.50
CA THR A 62 10.67 -7.72 -3.63
C THR A 62 10.55 -8.78 -2.51
N LYS A 63 10.82 -10.06 -2.81
CA LYS A 63 10.83 -11.14 -1.81
C LYS A 63 11.91 -10.90 -0.76
N GLU A 64 13.14 -10.56 -1.17
CA GLU A 64 14.24 -10.22 -0.26
C GLU A 64 13.85 -9.04 0.65
N TRP A 65 13.24 -8.01 0.09
CA TRP A 65 12.74 -6.88 0.86
C TRP A 65 11.69 -7.30 1.89
N LEU A 66 10.74 -8.16 1.49
CA LEU A 66 9.69 -8.67 2.37
C LEU A 66 10.25 -9.58 3.47
N ASP A 67 11.24 -10.42 3.17
CA ASP A 67 11.91 -11.28 4.16
C ASP A 67 12.56 -10.44 5.26
N ILE A 68 13.28 -9.38 4.89
CA ILE A 68 13.86 -8.43 5.85
C ILE A 68 12.76 -7.73 6.66
N TYR A 69 11.72 -7.22 5.99
CA TYR A 69 10.61 -6.53 6.65
C TYR A 69 9.90 -7.45 7.66
N PHE A 70 9.53 -8.66 7.27
CA PHE A 70 8.84 -9.62 8.14
C PHE A 70 9.73 -10.20 9.24
N SER A 71 11.05 -10.05 9.16
CA SER A 71 11.96 -10.29 10.29
C SER A 71 11.89 -9.21 11.38
N GLY A 72 11.10 -8.14 11.19
CA GLY A 72 10.98 -7.01 12.10
C GLY A 72 12.11 -5.98 11.97
N GLN A 73 12.72 -5.91 10.80
CA GLN A 73 13.78 -4.97 10.46
C GLN A 73 13.34 -4.01 9.34
N GLN A 74 13.86 -2.80 9.37
CA GLN A 74 13.69 -1.84 8.27
C GLN A 74 14.65 -2.22 7.13
N PRO A 75 14.13 -2.60 5.92
CA PRO A 75 15.01 -2.80 4.77
C PRO A 75 15.75 -1.52 4.37
N SER A 76 17.01 -1.67 3.95
CA SER A 76 17.87 -0.53 3.55
C SER A 76 17.70 -0.10 2.10
N PHE A 77 16.95 -0.84 1.32
CA PHE A 77 16.63 -0.55 -0.08
C PHE A 77 15.12 -0.56 -0.31
N ILE A 78 14.67 -0.09 -1.46
CA ILE A 78 13.26 -0.11 -1.87
C ILE A 78 13.19 -0.69 -3.27
N PRO A 79 12.44 -1.79 -3.50
CA PRO A 79 12.22 -2.32 -4.84
C PRO A 79 11.66 -1.26 -5.78
N GLN A 80 12.17 -1.23 -7.00
CA GLN A 80 11.70 -0.23 -7.96
C GLN A 80 10.23 -0.50 -8.31
N TYR A 81 9.38 0.50 -8.13
CA TYR A 81 7.97 0.38 -8.42
C TYR A 81 7.45 1.49 -9.33
N LYS A 82 6.36 1.20 -10.02
CA LYS A 82 5.64 2.13 -10.87
C LYS A 82 4.16 2.09 -10.54
N ILE A 83 3.55 3.25 -10.44
CA ILE A 83 2.12 3.38 -10.15
C ILE A 83 1.43 3.96 -11.39
N GLU A 84 0.49 3.20 -11.92
CA GLU A 84 -0.36 3.64 -13.02
C GLU A 84 -1.51 4.52 -12.52
N ASN A 85 -2.01 5.40 -13.38
CA ASN A 85 -3.15 6.30 -13.09
C ASN A 85 -2.97 7.13 -11.80
N LEU A 86 -1.74 7.56 -11.53
CA LEU A 86 -1.37 8.33 -10.35
C LEU A 86 -1.78 9.79 -10.52
N THR A 87 -2.85 10.22 -9.86
CA THR A 87 -3.26 11.63 -9.83
C THR A 87 -2.30 12.46 -8.95
N LEU A 88 -2.23 13.76 -9.20
CA LEU A 88 -1.40 14.68 -8.40
C LEU A 88 -1.74 14.58 -6.90
N PHE A 89 -3.01 14.48 -6.55
CA PHE A 89 -3.43 14.35 -5.16
C PHE A 89 -2.95 13.04 -4.52
N ARG A 90 -3.13 11.90 -5.21
CA ARG A 90 -2.62 10.59 -4.75
C ARG A 90 -1.11 10.61 -4.60
N LYS A 91 -0.40 11.23 -5.55
CA LYS A 91 1.06 11.40 -5.44
C LYS A 91 1.45 12.15 -4.17
N MET A 92 0.79 13.26 -3.86
CA MET A 92 1.06 14.02 -2.63
C MET A 92 0.85 13.16 -1.36
N VAL A 93 -0.20 12.35 -1.33
CA VAL A 93 -0.47 11.43 -0.21
C VAL A 93 0.60 10.36 -0.10
N ILE A 94 1.00 9.73 -1.22
CA ILE A 94 2.07 8.72 -1.27
C ILE A 94 3.40 9.31 -0.84
N ASP A 95 3.76 10.50 -1.30
CA ASP A 95 5.00 11.19 -0.93
C ASP A 95 5.07 11.47 0.60
N ILE A 96 3.92 11.69 1.24
CA ILE A 96 3.85 11.84 2.70
C ILE A 96 3.94 10.47 3.38
N MET A 97 3.21 9.47 2.90
CA MET A 97 3.26 8.11 3.47
C MET A 97 4.67 7.53 3.44
N ASN A 98 5.41 7.71 2.33
CA ASN A 98 6.79 7.21 2.19
C ASN A 98 7.78 7.84 3.18
N LYS A 99 7.41 8.92 3.86
CA LYS A 99 8.23 9.58 4.89
C LYS A 99 7.93 9.08 6.30
N ILE A 100 6.89 8.27 6.49
CA ILE A 100 6.54 7.74 7.82
C ILE A 100 7.58 6.67 8.18
N PRO A 101 8.37 6.85 9.23
CA PRO A 101 9.38 5.89 9.61
C PRO A 101 8.78 4.54 10.05
N PHE A 102 9.57 3.49 9.96
CA PHE A 102 9.25 2.18 10.53
C PHE A 102 8.95 2.31 12.03
N GLY A 103 7.87 1.69 12.50
CA GLY A 103 7.43 1.75 13.90
C GLY A 103 6.76 3.05 14.31
N GLN A 104 6.47 3.95 13.36
CA GLN A 104 5.70 5.18 13.61
C GLN A 104 4.41 5.21 12.83
N VAL A 105 3.44 5.96 13.33
CA VAL A 105 2.15 6.18 12.69
C VAL A 105 1.80 7.67 12.64
N ILE A 106 1.02 8.06 11.64
CA ILE A 106 0.40 9.37 11.55
C ILE A 106 -1.10 9.23 11.28
N THR A 107 -1.87 10.28 11.54
CA THR A 107 -3.31 10.24 11.28
C THR A 107 -3.64 10.70 9.85
N TYR A 108 -4.80 10.27 9.33
CA TYR A 108 -5.36 10.83 8.09
C TYR A 108 -5.48 12.35 8.16
N ASN A 109 -5.75 12.89 9.36
CA ASN A 109 -5.87 14.30 9.59
C ASN A 109 -4.52 15.05 9.51
N ASP A 110 -3.44 14.42 9.94
CA ASP A 110 -2.08 14.99 9.83
C ASP A 110 -1.67 15.09 8.36
N ILE A 111 -1.93 14.07 7.55
CA ILE A 111 -1.73 14.12 6.09
C ILE A 111 -2.58 15.24 5.48
N ALA A 112 -3.85 15.36 5.89
CA ALA A 112 -4.75 16.40 5.39
C ALA A 112 -4.23 17.80 5.70
N LYS A 113 -3.74 18.04 6.94
CA LYS A 113 -3.12 19.30 7.35
C LYS A 113 -1.87 19.62 6.52
N GLU A 114 -1.00 18.65 6.32
CA GLU A 114 0.22 18.83 5.53
C GLU A 114 -0.09 19.19 4.07
N ILE A 115 -1.05 18.51 3.45
CA ILE A 115 -1.47 18.82 2.08
C ILE A 115 -2.13 20.19 2.00
N ALA A 116 -3.01 20.56 2.97
CA ALA A 116 -3.62 21.87 3.03
C ALA A 116 -2.55 22.98 3.08
N LYS A 117 -1.55 22.81 3.95
CA LYS A 117 -0.42 23.75 4.07
C LYS A 117 0.35 23.87 2.74
N LYS A 118 0.71 22.74 2.10
CA LYS A 118 1.45 22.74 0.82
C LYS A 118 0.67 23.39 -0.33
N ARG A 119 -0.66 23.32 -0.30
CA ARG A 119 -1.53 23.87 -1.34
C ARG A 119 -2.09 25.27 -1.01
N GLY A 120 -1.75 25.85 0.13
CA GLY A 120 -2.30 27.14 0.58
C GLY A 120 -3.81 27.10 0.85
N LEU A 121 -4.35 25.91 1.23
CA LEU A 121 -5.78 25.74 1.54
C LEU A 121 -6.03 25.92 3.03
N LYS A 122 -7.19 26.44 3.39
CA LYS A 122 -7.60 26.55 4.81
C LYS A 122 -7.74 25.19 5.49
N ARG A 123 -8.19 24.16 4.74
CA ARG A 123 -8.34 22.77 5.22
C ARG A 123 -8.38 21.79 4.05
N MET A 124 -8.09 20.52 4.33
CA MET A 124 -8.27 19.38 3.43
C MET A 124 -9.13 18.33 4.15
N SER A 125 -9.94 17.62 3.40
CA SER A 125 -10.78 16.53 3.94
C SER A 125 -9.93 15.31 4.29
N ALA A 126 -9.99 14.86 5.55
CA ALA A 126 -9.39 13.60 5.98
C ALA A 126 -10.04 12.39 5.28
N GLN A 127 -11.32 12.47 4.90
CA GLN A 127 -12.01 11.44 4.12
C GLN A 127 -11.42 11.32 2.70
N ALA A 128 -11.14 12.45 2.04
CA ALA A 128 -10.49 12.44 0.73
C ALA A 128 -9.07 11.82 0.81
N VAL A 129 -8.32 12.15 1.88
CA VAL A 129 -7.03 11.52 2.18
C VAL A 129 -7.20 10.03 2.40
N GLY A 130 -8.20 9.59 3.18
CA GLY A 130 -8.52 8.18 3.39
C GLY A 130 -8.77 7.42 2.09
N GLY A 131 -9.50 8.01 1.15
CA GLY A 131 -9.70 7.46 -0.19
C GLY A 131 -8.40 7.31 -0.98
N ALA A 132 -7.49 8.28 -0.89
CA ALA A 132 -6.19 8.22 -1.56
C ALA A 132 -5.24 7.21 -0.90
N VAL A 133 -5.21 7.12 0.44
CA VAL A 133 -4.46 6.10 1.20
C VAL A 133 -4.97 4.70 0.86
N GLY A 134 -6.30 4.51 0.88
CA GLY A 134 -6.93 3.24 0.54
C GLY A 134 -6.78 2.83 -0.92
N TRP A 135 -6.46 3.75 -1.82
CA TRP A 135 -6.20 3.45 -3.23
C TRP A 135 -4.80 2.83 -3.48
N ASN A 136 -3.87 2.92 -2.53
CA ASN A 136 -2.50 2.41 -2.66
C ASN A 136 -2.46 1.00 -3.29
N PRO A 137 -1.79 0.81 -4.44
CA PRO A 137 -1.71 -0.49 -5.11
C PRO A 137 -0.53 -1.36 -4.61
N ILE A 138 0.38 -0.81 -3.80
CA ILE A 138 1.63 -1.46 -3.37
C ILE A 138 1.70 -1.40 -1.85
N CYS A 139 0.97 -2.29 -1.17
CA CYS A 139 0.92 -2.29 0.29
C CYS A 139 2.29 -2.60 0.91
N ILE A 140 2.51 -2.25 2.15
CA ILE A 140 3.72 -2.39 2.96
C ILE A 140 4.85 -1.50 2.45
N ILE A 141 5.32 -1.65 1.21
CA ILE A 141 6.40 -0.82 0.63
C ILE A 141 5.98 0.66 0.65
N ILE A 142 4.76 0.95 0.20
CA ILE A 142 4.11 2.24 0.48
C ILE A 142 3.27 2.05 1.75
N PRO A 143 3.68 2.62 2.90
CA PRO A 143 3.23 2.17 4.20
C PRO A 143 1.85 2.72 4.61
N CYS A 144 0.81 2.41 3.85
CA CYS A 144 -0.56 2.83 4.16
C CYS A 144 -1.08 2.25 5.49
N HIS A 145 -0.51 1.13 5.98
CA HIS A 145 -0.80 0.58 7.30
C HIS A 145 -0.35 1.48 8.46
N ARG A 146 0.63 2.39 8.25
CA ARG A 146 1.08 3.39 9.23
C ARG A 146 0.16 4.61 9.32
N VAL A 147 -0.91 4.67 8.51
CA VAL A 147 -1.91 5.75 8.60
C VAL A 147 -3.11 5.26 9.40
N VAL A 148 -3.43 5.96 10.48
CA VAL A 148 -4.50 5.60 11.43
C VAL A 148 -5.55 6.71 11.54
N GLY A 149 -6.70 6.37 12.10
CA GLY A 149 -7.72 7.36 12.45
C GLY A 149 -7.35 8.16 13.69
N THR A 150 -8.17 9.14 14.01
CA THR A 150 -8.04 9.91 15.26
C THR A 150 -8.09 8.97 16.47
N ASN A 151 -7.34 9.27 17.51
CA ASN A 151 -7.19 8.46 18.72
C ASN A 151 -6.68 7.03 18.46
N GLY A 152 -5.87 6.82 17.41
CA GLY A 152 -5.31 5.51 17.11
C GLY A 152 -6.30 4.50 16.51
N SER A 153 -7.44 4.94 15.98
CA SER A 153 -8.42 4.04 15.36
C SER A 153 -7.84 3.36 14.12
N LEU A 154 -7.86 2.01 14.11
CA LEU A 154 -7.36 1.19 13.01
C LEU A 154 -8.43 1.02 11.92
N THR A 155 -8.82 2.09 11.26
CA THR A 155 -9.84 2.07 10.19
C THR A 155 -9.23 2.07 8.80
N GLY A 156 -10.02 1.69 7.80
CA GLY A 156 -9.79 2.03 6.39
C GLY A 156 -8.62 1.33 5.70
N TYR A 157 -8.15 0.21 6.19
CA TYR A 157 -7.07 -0.55 5.54
C TYR A 157 -7.59 -1.53 4.49
N GLY A 158 -7.26 -1.31 3.22
CA GLY A 158 -7.68 -2.18 2.09
C GLY A 158 -7.16 -3.61 2.21
N GLY A 159 -5.99 -3.79 2.80
CA GLY A 159 -5.37 -5.09 3.08
C GLY A 159 -6.02 -5.88 4.24
N GLY A 160 -7.07 -5.34 4.88
CA GLY A 160 -7.75 -5.99 6.01
C GLY A 160 -7.18 -5.60 7.37
N ILE A 161 -8.09 -5.42 8.34
CA ILE A 161 -7.75 -4.91 9.69
C ILE A 161 -6.78 -5.84 10.42
N GLN A 162 -6.93 -7.17 10.30
CA GLN A 162 -6.05 -8.14 10.95
C GLN A 162 -4.62 -8.04 10.41
N ASN A 163 -4.47 -7.89 9.09
CA ASN A 163 -3.17 -7.69 8.47
C ASN A 163 -2.53 -6.36 8.93
N LYS A 164 -3.32 -5.29 9.07
CA LYS A 164 -2.82 -4.02 9.61
C LYS A 164 -2.29 -4.16 11.04
N ILE A 165 -3.01 -4.86 11.90
CA ILE A 165 -2.58 -5.16 13.27
C ILE A 165 -1.25 -5.89 13.25
N LYS A 166 -1.14 -6.98 12.47
CA LYS A 166 0.10 -7.77 12.35
C LYS A 166 1.29 -6.95 11.85
N LEU A 167 1.08 -6.07 10.87
CA LEU A 167 2.13 -5.19 10.37
C LEU A 167 2.61 -4.21 11.45
N LEU A 168 1.69 -3.60 12.21
CA LEU A 168 2.04 -2.70 13.30
C LEU A 168 2.75 -3.42 14.45
N GLU A 169 2.38 -4.67 14.75
CA GLU A 169 3.08 -5.53 15.72
C GLU A 169 4.53 -5.84 15.27
N ILE A 170 4.72 -6.21 13.99
CA ILE A 170 6.06 -6.44 13.40
C ILE A 170 6.93 -5.19 13.52
N GLU A 171 6.34 -4.02 13.33
CA GLU A 171 7.01 -2.73 13.49
C GLU A 171 7.19 -2.30 14.94
N LYS A 172 6.89 -3.18 15.91
CA LYS A 172 7.09 -2.98 17.35
C LYS A 172 6.31 -1.78 17.92
N ASN A 173 5.18 -1.45 17.32
CA ASN A 173 4.29 -0.44 17.89
C ASN A 173 3.65 -0.95 19.20
N ASP A 174 3.43 -0.05 20.16
CA ASP A 174 2.64 -0.35 21.34
C ASP A 174 1.16 -0.44 20.97
N MET A 175 0.65 -1.67 20.89
CA MET A 175 -0.73 -1.92 20.43
C MET A 175 -1.80 -1.35 21.37
N ARG A 176 -1.46 -0.99 22.63
CA ARG A 176 -2.38 -0.36 23.59
C ARG A 176 -2.81 1.06 23.16
N GLN A 177 -2.06 1.71 22.29
CA GLN A 177 -2.40 3.02 21.74
C GLN A 177 -3.45 2.97 20.63
N PHE A 178 -3.83 1.77 20.16
CA PHE A 178 -4.74 1.61 19.04
C PHE A 178 -6.12 1.09 19.47
N ILE A 179 -7.14 1.51 18.72
CA ILE A 179 -8.52 1.09 18.89
C ILE A 179 -8.94 0.33 17.64
N VAL A 180 -9.30 -0.94 17.82
CA VAL A 180 -9.91 -1.74 16.74
C VAL A 180 -11.40 -1.42 16.70
N PRO A 181 -11.91 -0.82 15.61
CA PRO A 181 -13.34 -0.51 15.52
C PRO A 181 -14.17 -1.79 15.45
N THR A 182 -15.24 -1.83 16.23
CA THR A 182 -16.19 -2.98 16.28
C THR A 182 -17.42 -2.77 15.40
N LYS A 183 -17.61 -1.57 14.86
CA LYS A 183 -18.74 -1.18 14.00
C LYS A 183 -18.27 -0.24 12.89
N GLY A 184 -18.93 -0.31 11.73
CA GLY A 184 -18.72 0.61 10.61
C GLY A 184 -18.31 -0.07 9.30
N THR A 185 -18.41 0.67 8.20
CA THR A 185 -18.09 0.21 6.83
C THR A 185 -16.58 0.09 6.56
N SER A 186 -15.76 0.31 7.56
CA SER A 186 -14.29 0.33 7.47
C SER A 186 -13.63 -0.91 8.08
N LEU A 187 -14.42 -1.95 8.38
CA LEU A 187 -13.96 -3.26 8.82
C LEU A 187 -13.60 -4.14 7.64
#